data_20c83e75873425ed4534ba23a47d099d
#
_entry.id   20c83e75873425ed4534ba23a47d099d
#
_cell.length_a   1.000
_cell.length_b   1.000
_cell.length_c   1.000
_cell.angle_alpha   90.00
_cell.angle_beta   90.00
_cell.angle_gamma   90.00
#
_symmetry.space_group_name_H-M   'P 1'
#
loop_
_entity.id
_entity.type
_entity.pdbx_description
1 polymer ?
#
loop_
_entity_poly.entity_id
_entity_poly.type
_entity_poly.pdbx_seq_one_letter_code
_entity_poly.pdbx_strand_id
1 'polypeptide(L)'
;MSGWDSYRVVYGAELRAAAHEFEDHGWPVVERDATTLLLVTGTVLDILEVPASFGRQVCAHLRDAGEVVPVGAAPTGEWWFPMSMGSTLPAELRDTADVRLHTAGEMVLAPPSAVPDGWVHWRVAPALSSYHVPSADLLLHSAVDVARWRADHALRPGAQRPAGAMAVGMRS
;
A
#
# COMPACT_ATOMS: atom_id res chain seq x y z
N MET A 1 -2.49 26.67 28.32
CA MET A 1 -2.63 25.83 27.12
C MET A 1 -1.46 24.84 27.09
N SER A 2 -1.75 23.54 27.18
CA SER A 2 -0.68 22.54 27.12
C SER A 2 -0.21 22.37 25.68
N GLY A 3 1.07 21.98 25.46
CA GLY A 3 1.61 21.79 24.13
C GLY A 3 0.86 20.76 23.27
N TRP A 4 0.08 19.90 23.91
CA TRP A 4 -0.79 18.90 23.27
C TRP A 4 -2.02 19.51 22.58
N ASP A 5 -2.58 20.60 23.13
CA ASP A 5 -3.75 21.25 22.52
C ASP A 5 -3.36 21.98 21.23
N SER A 6 -2.17 22.60 21.21
CA SER A 6 -1.63 23.25 20.01
C SER A 6 -1.33 22.24 18.90
N TYR A 7 -0.78 21.07 19.24
CA TYR A 7 -0.52 19.98 18.30
C TYR A 7 -1.81 19.44 17.66
N ARG A 8 -2.86 19.22 18.46
CA ARG A 8 -4.17 18.79 17.96
C ARG A 8 -4.81 19.79 17.00
N VAL A 9 -4.66 21.08 17.25
CA VAL A 9 -5.21 22.13 16.37
C VAL A 9 -4.49 22.16 15.02
N VAL A 10 -3.17 22.11 15.01
CA VAL A 10 -2.35 22.07 13.78
C VAL A 10 -2.67 20.80 13.00
N TYR A 11 -2.68 19.65 13.66
CA TYR A 11 -2.97 18.37 13.04
C TYR A 11 -4.39 18.30 12.46
N GLY A 12 -5.38 18.80 13.16
CA GLY A 12 -6.76 18.87 12.65
C GLY A 12 -6.90 19.77 11.41
N ALA A 13 -6.07 20.80 11.26
CA ALA A 13 -6.03 21.62 10.05
C ALA A 13 -5.42 20.85 8.86
N GLU A 14 -4.35 20.10 9.08
CA GLU A 14 -3.74 19.24 8.06
C GLU A 14 -4.69 18.13 7.60
N LEU A 15 -5.42 17.53 8.53
CA LEU A 15 -6.41 16.49 8.22
C LEU A 15 -7.53 17.04 7.32
N ARG A 16 -8.07 18.22 7.67
CA ARG A 16 -9.11 18.87 6.86
C ARG A 16 -8.58 19.31 5.49
N ALA A 17 -7.35 19.82 5.42
CA ALA A 17 -6.73 20.18 4.15
C ALA A 17 -6.57 18.94 3.25
N ALA A 18 -6.16 17.80 3.80
CA ALA A 18 -6.09 16.55 3.08
C ALA A 18 -7.47 16.06 2.64
N ALA A 19 -8.51 16.17 3.50
CA ALA A 19 -9.87 15.82 3.13
C ALA A 19 -10.37 16.64 1.94
N HIS A 20 -10.17 17.94 1.95
CA HIS A 20 -10.53 18.83 0.83
C HIS A 20 -9.75 18.48 -0.44
N GLU A 21 -8.46 18.19 -0.33
CA GLU A 21 -7.65 17.79 -1.48
C GLU A 21 -8.17 16.49 -2.13
N PHE A 22 -8.58 15.49 -1.35
CA PHE A 22 -9.21 14.28 -1.87
C PHE A 22 -10.54 14.57 -2.55
N GLU A 23 -11.41 15.37 -1.90
CA GLU A 23 -12.71 15.77 -2.42
C GLU A 23 -12.59 16.55 -3.74
N ASP A 24 -11.65 17.49 -3.83
CA ASP A 24 -11.38 18.28 -5.02
C ASP A 24 -11.00 17.41 -6.23
N HIS A 25 -10.39 16.25 -5.97
CA HIS A 25 -10.03 15.27 -6.98
C HIS A 25 -11.07 14.13 -7.12
N GLY A 26 -12.21 14.24 -6.46
CA GLY A 26 -13.32 13.30 -6.55
C GLY A 26 -13.09 11.98 -5.79
N TRP A 27 -12.13 11.93 -4.87
CA TRP A 27 -11.92 10.77 -4.02
C TRP A 27 -12.80 10.87 -2.77
N PRO A 28 -13.68 9.90 -2.54
CA PRO A 28 -14.62 9.98 -1.42
C PRO A 28 -13.93 9.73 -0.09
N VAL A 29 -14.03 10.69 0.83
CA VAL A 29 -13.44 10.61 2.16
C VAL A 29 -14.44 10.96 3.24
N VAL A 30 -14.19 10.46 4.45
CA VAL A 30 -14.95 10.77 5.66
C VAL A 30 -13.98 11.04 6.80
N GLU A 31 -14.13 12.19 7.46
CA GLU A 31 -13.47 12.45 8.73
C GLU A 31 -14.18 11.63 9.82
N ARG A 32 -13.53 10.60 10.36
CA ARG A 32 -14.08 9.76 11.40
C ARG A 32 -13.99 10.44 12.78
N ASP A 33 -12.89 11.10 13.02
CA ASP A 33 -12.60 11.84 14.25
C ASP A 33 -11.52 12.91 14.00
N ALA A 34 -11.04 13.56 15.06
CA ALA A 34 -10.06 14.64 14.97
C ALA A 34 -8.67 14.19 14.43
N THR A 35 -8.42 12.90 14.32
CA THR A 35 -7.11 12.34 13.94
C THR A 35 -7.16 11.34 12.80
N THR A 36 -8.36 10.96 12.34
CA THR A 36 -8.53 9.90 11.35
C THR A 36 -9.43 10.30 10.19
N LEU A 37 -8.90 10.10 9.00
CA LEU A 37 -9.56 10.24 7.71
C LEU A 37 -9.70 8.86 7.06
N LEU A 38 -10.85 8.58 6.48
CA LEU A 38 -11.13 7.32 5.82
C LEU A 38 -11.43 7.54 4.33
N LEU A 39 -10.80 6.78 3.46
CA LEU A 39 -11.24 6.62 2.07
C LEU A 39 -12.41 5.63 2.02
N VAL A 40 -13.47 6.01 1.33
CA VAL A 40 -14.66 5.16 1.12
C VAL A 40 -14.51 4.41 -0.18
N THR A 41 -14.60 3.08 -0.14
CA THR A 41 -14.47 2.22 -1.32
C THR A 41 -15.81 1.87 -1.96
N GLY A 42 -15.78 1.48 -3.24
CA GLY A 42 -16.95 1.01 -3.97
C GLY A 42 -17.87 2.09 -4.53
N THR A 43 -17.46 3.36 -4.56
CA THR A 43 -18.21 4.45 -5.21
C THR A 43 -17.44 5.10 -6.36
N VAL A 44 -16.14 5.26 -6.21
CA VAL A 44 -15.23 5.84 -7.22
C VAL A 44 -14.01 4.93 -7.41
N LEU A 45 -13.54 4.34 -6.33
CA LEU A 45 -12.36 3.49 -6.32
C LEU A 45 -12.57 2.29 -5.40
N ASP A 46 -11.84 1.22 -5.66
CA ASP A 46 -11.58 0.10 -4.77
C ASP A 46 -10.12 0.15 -4.30
N ILE A 47 -9.79 -0.59 -3.25
CA ILE A 47 -8.43 -0.61 -2.69
C ILE A 47 -7.95 -2.05 -2.56
N LEU A 48 -6.79 -2.33 -3.14
CA LEU A 48 -6.04 -3.56 -2.90
C LEU A 48 -5.08 -3.33 -1.73
N GLU A 49 -5.30 -4.02 -0.62
CA GLU A 49 -4.43 -4.01 0.56
C GLU A 49 -3.57 -5.26 0.58
N VAL A 50 -2.28 -5.07 0.86
CA VAL A 50 -1.27 -6.14 0.83
C VAL A 50 -0.20 -5.91 1.91
N PRO A 51 0.51 -6.95 2.36
CA PRO A 51 1.67 -6.77 3.22
C PRO A 51 2.75 -5.91 2.55
N ALA A 52 3.48 -5.10 3.31
CA ALA A 52 4.50 -4.19 2.79
C ALA A 52 5.58 -4.90 1.94
N SER A 53 5.95 -6.13 2.30
CA SER A 53 6.92 -6.91 1.52
C SER A 53 6.40 -7.29 0.13
N PHE A 54 5.10 -7.56 0.03
CA PHE A 54 4.42 -7.82 -1.24
C PHE A 54 4.24 -6.52 -2.03
N GLY A 55 3.77 -5.46 -1.37
CA GLY A 55 3.57 -4.15 -1.97
C GLY A 55 4.84 -3.56 -2.61
N ARG A 56 6.01 -3.75 -1.97
CA ARG A 56 7.29 -3.34 -2.57
C ARG A 56 7.57 -4.02 -3.90
N GLN A 57 7.25 -5.30 -4.03
CA GLN A 57 7.44 -6.06 -5.27
C GLN A 57 6.45 -5.62 -6.35
N VAL A 58 5.18 -5.37 -5.98
CA VAL A 58 4.19 -4.80 -6.90
C VAL A 58 4.64 -3.43 -7.41
N CYS A 59 5.12 -2.55 -6.53
CA CYS A 59 5.66 -1.25 -6.94
C CYS A 59 6.87 -1.38 -7.87
N ALA A 60 7.76 -2.33 -7.63
CA ALA A 60 8.90 -2.57 -8.52
C ALA A 60 8.43 -3.02 -9.90
N HIS A 61 7.49 -3.97 -9.96
CA HIS A 61 6.93 -4.47 -11.21
C HIS A 61 6.23 -3.36 -12.01
N LEU A 62 5.40 -2.54 -11.37
CA LEU A 62 4.73 -1.40 -12.01
C LEU A 62 5.73 -0.36 -12.54
N ARG A 63 6.75 -0.02 -11.74
CA ARG A 63 7.79 0.92 -12.15
C ARG A 63 8.58 0.41 -13.36
N ASP A 64 8.88 -0.89 -13.40
CA ASP A 64 9.58 -1.51 -14.54
C ASP A 64 8.72 -1.48 -15.82
N ALA A 65 7.39 -1.45 -15.66
CA ALA A 65 6.44 -1.21 -16.74
C ALA A 65 6.24 0.29 -17.07
N GLY A 66 6.90 1.20 -16.37
CA GLY A 66 6.77 2.65 -16.56
C GLY A 66 5.54 3.27 -15.89
N GLU A 67 4.89 2.55 -14.99
CA GLU A 67 3.66 2.98 -14.33
C GLU A 67 3.94 3.60 -12.95
N VAL A 68 3.30 4.74 -12.68
CA VAL A 68 3.31 5.40 -11.37
C VAL A 68 1.90 5.37 -10.81
N VAL A 69 1.72 4.66 -9.70
CA VAL A 69 0.42 4.53 -9.04
C VAL A 69 0.51 5.02 -7.60
N PRO A 70 -0.55 5.60 -7.05
CA PRO A 70 -0.59 5.99 -5.64
C PRO A 70 -0.45 4.76 -4.73
N VAL A 71 0.29 4.92 -3.64
CA VAL A 71 0.48 3.85 -2.65
C VAL A 71 0.43 4.43 -1.25
N GLY A 72 -0.55 4.02 -0.46
CA GLY A 72 -0.63 4.31 0.95
C GLY A 72 0.04 3.23 1.79
N ALA A 73 0.47 3.60 3.00
CA ALA A 73 1.06 2.67 3.95
C ALA A 73 0.54 2.93 5.35
N ALA A 74 0.06 1.89 6.01
CA ALA A 74 -0.29 1.89 7.41
C ALA A 74 0.94 1.57 8.29
N PRO A 75 1.01 2.10 9.52
CA PRO A 75 2.11 1.82 10.44
C PRO A 75 2.16 0.36 10.90
N THR A 76 1.06 -0.36 10.78
CA THR A 76 0.91 -1.78 11.09
C THR A 76 1.54 -2.72 10.06
N GLY A 77 1.98 -2.18 8.92
CA GLY A 77 2.76 -2.92 7.92
C GLY A 77 2.01 -3.26 6.63
N GLU A 78 0.78 -2.79 6.49
CA GLU A 78 0.00 -2.92 5.27
C GLU A 78 0.30 -1.77 4.31
N TRP A 79 0.36 -2.09 3.03
CA TRP A 79 0.34 -1.15 1.93
C TRP A 79 -0.95 -1.30 1.15
N TRP A 80 -1.49 -0.23 0.60
CA TRP A 80 -2.70 -0.27 -0.16
C TRP A 80 -2.61 0.60 -1.43
N PHE A 81 -3.28 0.11 -2.45
CA PHE A 81 -3.28 0.66 -3.80
C PHE A 81 -4.72 0.99 -4.20
N PRO A 82 -5.05 2.25 -4.48
CA PRO A 82 -6.33 2.58 -5.09
C PRO A 82 -6.36 2.11 -6.55
N MET A 83 -7.50 1.63 -6.99
CA MET A 83 -7.73 1.17 -8.37
C MET A 83 -9.17 1.40 -8.79
N SER A 84 -9.46 1.32 -10.06
CA SER A 84 -10.84 1.40 -10.57
C SER A 84 -11.72 0.29 -10.00
N MET A 85 -13.00 0.62 -9.79
CA MET A 85 -13.98 -0.29 -9.19
C MET A 85 -14.38 -1.46 -10.09
N GLY A 86 -15.05 -2.43 -9.48
CA GLY A 86 -15.85 -3.45 -10.16
C GLY A 86 -15.10 -4.74 -10.44
N SER A 87 -13.89 -4.89 -9.91
CA SER A 87 -13.12 -6.13 -10.02
C SER A 87 -13.33 -7.05 -8.83
N THR A 88 -13.03 -8.32 -9.03
CA THR A 88 -12.97 -9.33 -7.98
C THR A 88 -11.53 -9.78 -7.77
N LEU A 89 -11.21 -10.16 -6.55
CA LEU A 89 -9.86 -10.63 -6.24
C LEU A 89 -9.57 -11.94 -6.99
N PRO A 90 -8.52 -12.00 -7.83
CA PRO A 90 -8.08 -13.21 -8.52
C PRO A 90 -7.79 -14.37 -7.55
N ALA A 91 -7.92 -15.61 -8.02
CA ALA A 91 -7.72 -16.79 -7.18
C ALA A 91 -6.32 -16.83 -6.55
N GLU A 92 -5.30 -16.50 -7.33
CA GLU A 92 -3.90 -16.46 -6.87
C GLU A 92 -3.67 -15.48 -5.70
N LEU A 93 -4.43 -14.39 -5.69
CA LEU A 93 -4.35 -13.39 -4.62
C LEU A 93 -5.21 -13.77 -3.41
N ARG A 94 -6.32 -14.47 -3.60
CA ARG A 94 -7.14 -14.99 -2.50
C ARG A 94 -6.38 -16.01 -1.64
N ASP A 95 -5.50 -16.77 -2.25
CA ASP A 95 -4.67 -17.75 -1.58
C ASP A 95 -3.38 -17.13 -0.98
N THR A 96 -3.14 -15.85 -1.24
CA THR A 96 -1.99 -15.12 -0.68
C THR A 96 -2.37 -14.51 0.68
N ALA A 97 -1.59 -14.84 1.71
CA ALA A 97 -1.85 -14.35 3.06
C ALA A 97 -1.87 -12.82 3.13
N ASP A 98 -2.85 -12.29 3.87
CA ASP A 98 -3.00 -10.86 4.17
C ASP A 98 -3.20 -9.96 2.94
N VAL A 99 -3.64 -10.52 1.82
CA VAL A 99 -4.10 -9.76 0.65
C VAL A 99 -5.62 -9.60 0.73
N ARG A 100 -6.09 -8.36 0.63
CA ARG A 100 -7.51 -8.02 0.71
C ARG A 100 -7.89 -7.03 -0.39
N LEU A 101 -9.11 -7.17 -0.87
CA LEU A 101 -9.74 -6.21 -1.77
C LEU A 101 -10.88 -5.53 -1.04
N HIS A 102 -10.74 -4.23 -0.78
CA HIS A 102 -11.78 -3.40 -0.19
C HIS A 102 -12.67 -2.85 -1.30
N THR A 103 -13.96 -3.16 -1.20
CA THR A 103 -15.00 -2.81 -2.19
C THR A 103 -16.14 -2.05 -1.53
N ALA A 104 -17.32 -2.07 -2.14
CA ALA A 104 -18.49 -1.30 -1.68
C ALA A 104 -18.81 -1.50 -0.20
N GLY A 105 -18.91 -0.38 0.52
CA GLY A 105 -19.28 -0.35 1.94
C GLY A 105 -18.10 -0.49 2.90
N GLU A 106 -16.89 -0.58 2.40
CA GLU A 106 -15.68 -0.62 3.23
C GLU A 106 -14.98 0.75 3.28
N MET A 107 -14.09 0.91 4.24
CA MET A 107 -13.34 2.13 4.44
C MET A 107 -11.90 1.79 4.83
N VAL A 108 -10.94 2.54 4.29
CA VAL A 108 -9.51 2.36 4.55
C VAL A 108 -8.93 3.65 5.12
N LEU A 109 -8.06 3.54 6.12
CA LEU A 109 -7.38 4.69 6.70
C LEU A 109 -6.57 5.44 5.64
N ALA A 110 -6.87 6.72 5.47
CA ALA A 110 -6.17 7.59 4.52
C ALA A 110 -5.10 8.44 5.22
N PRO A 111 -4.01 8.76 4.52
CA PRO A 111 -3.07 9.78 5.00
C PRO A 111 -3.77 11.15 5.12
N PRO A 112 -3.43 11.94 6.13
CA PRO A 112 -2.40 11.76 7.14
C PRO A 112 -2.93 11.24 8.48
N SER A 113 -3.76 10.22 8.50
CA SER A 113 -4.36 9.70 9.75
C SER A 113 -3.31 9.29 10.78
N ALA A 114 -3.56 9.63 12.05
CA ALA A 114 -2.80 9.14 13.19
C ALA A 114 -3.58 8.05 13.92
N VAL A 115 -2.92 6.95 14.20
CA VAL A 115 -3.43 5.82 14.97
C VAL A 115 -2.42 5.47 16.07
N PRO A 116 -2.78 4.65 17.09
CA PRO A 116 -1.86 4.34 18.19
C PRO A 116 -0.49 3.82 17.75
N ASP A 117 -0.44 3.06 16.65
CA ASP A 117 0.79 2.46 16.11
C ASP A 117 1.63 3.42 15.26
N GLY A 118 1.15 4.62 14.98
CA GLY A 118 1.86 5.63 14.19
C GLY A 118 1.00 6.36 13.17
N TRP A 119 1.61 6.70 12.04
CA TRP A 119 0.99 7.54 11.01
C TRP A 119 0.74 6.73 9.74
N VAL A 120 -0.45 6.93 9.17
CA VAL A 120 -0.73 6.52 7.79
C VAL A 120 -0.11 7.56 6.85
N HIS A 121 0.65 7.11 5.88
CA HIS A 121 1.38 8.01 4.98
C HIS A 121 1.38 7.52 3.53
N TRP A 122 1.68 8.43 2.60
CA TRP A 122 1.90 8.06 1.22
C TRP A 122 3.32 7.53 1.00
N ARG A 123 3.44 6.36 0.41
CA ARG A 123 4.70 5.86 -0.17
C ARG A 123 4.92 6.45 -1.56
N VAL A 124 3.84 6.56 -2.32
CA VAL A 124 3.75 7.28 -3.58
C VAL A 124 2.52 8.17 -3.49
N ALA A 125 2.73 9.48 -3.46
CA ALA A 125 1.64 10.43 -3.33
C ALA A 125 0.76 10.46 -4.60
N PRO A 126 -0.56 10.57 -4.47
CA PRO A 126 -1.47 10.59 -5.62
C PRO A 126 -1.23 11.78 -6.56
N ALA A 127 -0.68 12.88 -6.06
CA ALA A 127 -0.28 14.03 -6.88
C ALA A 127 0.75 13.68 -7.98
N LEU A 128 1.59 12.63 -7.76
CA LEU A 128 2.57 12.18 -8.75
C LEU A 128 1.93 11.51 -9.98
N SER A 129 0.69 11.04 -9.85
CA SER A 129 -0.13 10.53 -10.95
C SER A 129 -1.31 11.45 -11.29
N SER A 130 -1.26 12.72 -10.84
CA SER A 130 -2.36 13.68 -10.98
C SER A 130 -3.70 13.14 -10.45
N TYR A 131 -3.67 12.40 -9.35
CA TYR A 131 -4.82 11.70 -8.74
C TYR A 131 -5.50 10.69 -9.67
N HIS A 132 -4.82 10.28 -10.74
CA HIS A 132 -5.34 9.24 -11.61
C HIS A 132 -5.39 7.89 -10.88
N VAL A 133 -6.57 7.28 -10.89
CA VAL A 133 -6.78 5.94 -10.33
C VAL A 133 -6.40 4.91 -11.41
N PRO A 134 -5.41 4.04 -11.18
CA PRO A 134 -5.02 3.03 -12.16
C PRO A 134 -6.16 2.04 -12.42
N SER A 135 -6.16 1.43 -13.60
CA SER A 135 -7.12 0.37 -13.89
C SER A 135 -6.89 -0.82 -12.95
N ALA A 136 -7.99 -1.45 -12.54
CA ALA A 136 -7.91 -2.65 -11.72
C ALA A 136 -7.16 -3.78 -12.44
N ASP A 137 -7.34 -3.91 -13.75
CA ASP A 137 -6.64 -4.93 -14.55
C ASP A 137 -5.12 -4.77 -14.47
N LEU A 138 -4.60 -3.56 -14.64
CA LEU A 138 -3.16 -3.28 -14.53
C LEU A 138 -2.63 -3.69 -13.15
N LEU A 139 -3.30 -3.24 -12.09
CA LEU A 139 -2.85 -3.48 -10.73
C LEU A 139 -2.96 -4.95 -10.33
N LEU A 140 -4.09 -5.60 -10.63
CA LEU A 140 -4.32 -7.00 -10.29
C LEU A 140 -3.42 -7.94 -11.08
N HIS A 141 -3.17 -7.68 -12.38
CA HIS A 141 -2.19 -8.45 -13.15
C HIS A 141 -0.80 -8.35 -12.55
N SER A 142 -0.35 -7.13 -12.23
CA SER A 142 0.96 -6.91 -11.58
C SER A 142 1.07 -7.65 -10.24
N ALA A 143 0.00 -7.65 -9.44
CA ALA A 143 -0.03 -8.36 -8.17
C ALA A 143 -0.04 -9.90 -8.37
N VAL A 144 -0.77 -10.40 -9.36
CA VAL A 144 -0.77 -11.85 -9.71
C VAL A 144 0.61 -12.31 -10.16
N ASP A 145 1.30 -11.54 -10.98
CA ASP A 145 2.66 -11.88 -11.44
C ASP A 145 3.64 -11.95 -10.26
N VAL A 146 3.52 -11.02 -9.31
CA VAL A 146 4.30 -11.06 -8.06
C VAL A 146 3.95 -12.29 -7.22
N ALA A 147 2.66 -12.64 -7.09
CA ALA A 147 2.24 -13.82 -6.34
C ALA A 147 2.79 -15.12 -6.95
N ARG A 148 2.71 -15.28 -8.27
CA ARG A 148 3.28 -16.42 -9.01
C ARG A 148 4.79 -16.50 -8.85
N TRP A 149 5.48 -15.38 -9.02
CA TRP A 149 6.93 -15.33 -8.83
C TRP A 149 7.33 -15.76 -7.41
N ARG A 150 6.61 -15.32 -6.38
CA ARG A 150 6.86 -15.73 -4.98
C ARG A 150 6.63 -17.22 -4.78
N ALA A 151 5.56 -17.77 -5.31
CA ALA A 151 5.24 -19.20 -5.22
C ALA A 151 6.36 -20.04 -5.85
N ASP A 152 6.82 -19.69 -7.05
CA ASP A 152 7.89 -20.40 -7.75
C ASP A 152 9.22 -20.35 -6.99
N HIS A 153 9.51 -19.23 -6.32
CA HIS A 153 10.76 -19.08 -5.57
C HIS A 153 10.70 -19.70 -4.16
N ALA A 154 9.51 -19.82 -3.57
CA ALA A 154 9.32 -20.56 -2.32
C ALA A 154 9.50 -22.07 -2.50
N LEU A 155 9.20 -22.60 -3.70
CA LEU A 155 9.33 -24.01 -4.05
C LEU A 155 10.75 -24.42 -4.43
N ARG A 156 11.70 -23.49 -4.53
CA ARG A 156 13.14 -23.78 -4.77
C ARG A 156 13.89 -23.80 -3.43
N PRO A 157 14.02 -24.97 -2.74
CA PRO A 157 14.82 -25.06 -1.53
C PRO A 157 16.30 -24.97 -1.94
N GLY A 158 16.95 -23.87 -1.49
CA GLY A 158 18.38 -23.86 -1.32
C GLY A 158 19.23 -24.06 -2.58
N ALA A 159 19.49 -22.97 -3.33
CA ALA A 159 20.82 -22.87 -3.93
C ALA A 159 21.82 -22.77 -2.77
N GLN A 160 22.40 -23.89 -2.40
CA GLN A 160 23.50 -23.97 -1.45
C GLN A 160 24.57 -22.93 -1.84
N ARG A 161 24.82 -21.96 -0.95
CA ARG A 161 26.07 -21.20 -1.01
C ARG A 161 27.18 -22.24 -1.04
N PRO A 162 28.11 -22.21 -2.03
CA PRO A 162 29.29 -23.07 -1.97
C PRO A 162 30.01 -22.72 -0.70
N ALA A 163 30.16 -23.69 0.21
CA ALA A 163 30.99 -23.59 1.38
C ALA A 163 32.40 -23.23 0.89
N GLY A 164 32.85 -22.02 1.23
CA GLY A 164 34.19 -21.56 0.92
C GLY A 164 35.21 -22.58 1.43
N ALA A 165 35.98 -23.11 0.50
CA ALA A 165 37.15 -23.91 0.81
C ALA A 165 38.14 -23.05 1.60
N MET A 166 38.20 -23.28 2.90
CA MET A 166 39.33 -22.88 3.71
C MET A 166 40.50 -23.78 3.31
N ALA A 167 41.35 -23.30 2.43
CA ALA A 167 42.66 -23.87 2.25
C ALA A 167 43.60 -23.33 3.34
N VAL A 168 43.76 -24.12 4.36
CA VAL A 168 44.88 -24.02 5.31
C VAL A 168 46.12 -24.42 4.56
N GLY A 169 47.04 -23.48 4.43
CA GLY A 169 48.42 -23.70 4.00
C GLY A 169 49.40 -23.24 5.07
N MET A 170 49.64 -24.10 6.02
CA MET A 170 50.80 -24.01 6.95
C MET A 170 51.96 -24.72 6.34
N ARG A 171 53.14 -24.11 6.38
CA ARG A 171 54.54 -24.60 6.44
C ARG A 171 55.45 -23.63 5.64
N SER A 172 56.55 -23.19 6.12
CA SER A 172 57.55 -23.45 7.18
C SER A 172 58.35 -22.17 7.36
#